data_03dfa5c54f9310f988339d4d50570007
#
_entry.id   03dfa5c54f9310f988339d4d50570007
#
_cell.length_a   1.000
_cell.length_b   1.000
_cell.length_c   1.000
_cell.angle_alpha   90.00
_cell.angle_beta   90.00
_cell.angle_gamma   90.00
#
_symmetry.space_group_name_H-M   'P 1'
#
loop_
_entity.id
_entity.type
_entity.pdbx_description
1 polymer ?
#
loop_
_entity_poly.entity_id
_entity_poly.type
_entity_poly.pdbx_seq_one_letter_code
_entity_poly.pdbx_strand_id
1 'polypeptide(L)'
;MNTLTPELLARIDAYWRAANYLSVGQIYLFDNPLLKRPLAISDVKHMLLGHWGTTPGQNFIYAHLNRVIRKYDLDMIYVAGPGHGGPAVVGNTYLEGTYSEIYPNISQDEAGLQKLFLQFSFPGGIPSHASPETPGSIHEGGELGYSLSHSFGAVFDNPDLIVACVVGDGEAETGPLATAWHSNKFLDPATDGVVLPILHLNGYKIANPTVLARITREELEQLLRGYGWTPIYVEGHEPALMHEAMATALDSAIEQIKQIHERARTHGDLTRPRWPMIVLNSPKGWTGPKWVDGLQIEGTFRAHQVPISDPRAHPGHLKLLD
;
A
#
# COMPACT_ATOMS: atom_id res chain seq x y z
N MET A 1 -18.24 -20.10 -2.69
CA MET A 1 -16.94 -20.81 -2.56
C MET A 1 -15.93 -19.77 -2.16
N ASN A 2 -15.02 -20.09 -1.25
CA ASN A 2 -13.96 -19.17 -0.86
C ASN A 2 -12.94 -19.07 -2.00
N THR A 3 -12.43 -17.87 -2.25
CA THR A 3 -11.42 -17.60 -3.29
C THR A 3 -10.04 -18.13 -2.87
N LEU A 4 -9.77 -18.13 -1.57
CA LEU A 4 -8.53 -18.59 -0.97
C LEU A 4 -8.71 -19.98 -0.33
N THR A 5 -7.72 -20.87 -0.52
CA THR A 5 -7.62 -22.05 0.35
C THR A 5 -7.14 -21.66 1.73
N PRO A 6 -7.43 -22.42 2.80
CA PRO A 6 -6.93 -22.12 4.15
C PRO A 6 -5.40 -21.93 4.20
N GLU A 7 -4.65 -22.75 3.46
CA GLU A 7 -3.18 -22.66 3.40
C GLU A 7 -2.72 -21.38 2.72
N LEU A 8 -3.38 -20.97 1.63
CA LEU A 8 -3.02 -19.73 0.92
C LEU A 8 -3.38 -18.51 1.75
N LEU A 9 -4.54 -18.52 2.42
CA LEU A 9 -4.95 -17.49 3.38
C LEU A 9 -3.88 -17.34 4.48
N ALA A 10 -3.46 -18.44 5.10
CA ALA A 10 -2.44 -18.42 6.14
C ALA A 10 -1.09 -17.85 5.66
N ARG A 11 -0.69 -18.18 4.41
CA ARG A 11 0.55 -17.65 3.82
C ARG A 11 0.47 -16.15 3.53
N ILE A 12 -0.65 -15.67 2.99
CA ILE A 12 -0.85 -14.24 2.69
C ILE A 12 -0.88 -13.45 4.00
N ASP A 13 -1.59 -13.93 5.02
CA ASP A 13 -1.64 -13.30 6.34
C ASP A 13 -0.24 -13.26 6.99
N ALA A 14 0.52 -14.35 6.91
CA ALA A 14 1.89 -14.40 7.43
C ALA A 14 2.82 -13.42 6.70
N TYR A 15 2.72 -13.32 5.38
CA TYR A 15 3.49 -12.35 4.59
C TYR A 15 3.13 -10.90 4.98
N TRP A 16 1.83 -10.60 5.07
CA TRP A 16 1.35 -9.28 5.49
C TRP A 16 1.84 -8.89 6.89
N ARG A 17 1.79 -9.82 7.84
CA ARG A 17 2.32 -9.61 9.20
C ARG A 17 3.82 -9.38 9.20
N ALA A 18 4.58 -10.14 8.40
CA ALA A 18 6.01 -9.94 8.25
C ALA A 18 6.32 -8.55 7.68
N ALA A 19 5.62 -8.12 6.64
CA ALA A 19 5.77 -6.78 6.08
C ALA A 19 5.42 -5.68 7.09
N ASN A 20 4.36 -5.87 7.90
CA ASN A 20 4.00 -4.95 8.99
C ASN A 20 5.09 -4.91 10.07
N TYR A 21 5.64 -6.08 10.46
CA TYR A 21 6.76 -6.14 11.41
C TYR A 21 7.98 -5.38 10.89
N LEU A 22 8.38 -5.60 9.64
CA LEU A 22 9.49 -4.89 9.03
C LEU A 22 9.25 -3.37 9.00
N SER A 23 8.01 -2.96 8.77
CA SER A 23 7.63 -1.55 8.78
C SER A 23 7.73 -0.93 10.18
N VAL A 24 7.28 -1.65 11.21
CA VAL A 24 7.44 -1.23 12.61
C VAL A 24 8.91 -1.16 12.99
N GLY A 25 9.69 -2.18 12.63
CA GLY A 25 11.14 -2.21 12.92
C GLY A 25 11.89 -1.02 12.30
N GLN A 26 11.55 -0.64 11.06
CA GLN A 26 12.13 0.53 10.40
C GLN A 26 11.83 1.83 11.16
N ILE A 27 10.64 1.97 11.74
CA ILE A 27 10.24 3.17 12.49
C ILE A 27 10.88 3.20 13.87
N TYR A 28 10.93 2.06 14.58
CA TYR A 28 11.18 2.02 16.01
C TYR A 28 12.51 1.42 16.42
N LEU A 29 13.00 0.38 15.72
CA LEU A 29 14.07 -0.46 16.27
C LEU A 29 15.49 0.03 15.89
N PHE A 30 16.31 0.16 16.90
CA PHE A 30 17.75 0.39 16.80
C PHE A 30 18.54 -0.91 16.88
N ASP A 31 18.14 -1.84 17.77
CA ASP A 31 18.77 -3.14 18.00
C ASP A 31 17.71 -4.23 18.21
N ASN A 32 18.13 -5.49 18.37
CA ASN A 32 17.29 -6.65 18.61
C ASN A 32 16.22 -6.88 17.50
N PRO A 33 16.62 -6.89 16.22
CA PRO A 33 15.69 -6.87 15.09
C PRO A 33 14.82 -8.13 14.95
N LEU A 34 15.14 -9.21 15.67
CA LEU A 34 14.37 -10.45 15.71
C LEU A 34 13.70 -10.70 17.07
N LEU A 35 13.69 -9.72 17.97
CA LEU A 35 13.11 -9.80 19.32
C LEU A 35 13.55 -11.07 20.08
N LYS A 36 14.83 -11.45 19.98
CA LYS A 36 15.40 -12.64 20.64
C LYS A 36 15.46 -12.51 22.16
N ARG A 37 15.27 -11.34 22.68
CA ARG A 37 15.12 -10.98 24.10
C ARG A 37 13.99 -9.97 24.26
N PRO A 38 13.43 -9.80 25.45
CA PRO A 38 12.43 -8.75 25.70
C PRO A 38 12.96 -7.38 25.25
N LEU A 39 12.09 -6.57 24.70
CA LEU A 39 12.44 -5.24 24.20
C LEU A 39 12.89 -4.33 25.34
N ALA A 40 14.06 -3.74 25.20
CA ALA A 40 14.60 -2.75 26.12
C ALA A 40 14.61 -1.36 25.47
N ILE A 41 14.62 -0.30 26.29
CA ILE A 41 14.66 1.07 25.78
C ILE A 41 15.91 1.36 24.94
N SER A 42 17.01 0.64 25.18
CA SER A 42 18.22 0.71 24.37
C SER A 42 18.04 0.19 22.95
N ASP A 43 17.01 -0.63 22.71
CA ASP A 43 16.71 -1.21 21.41
C ASP A 43 15.85 -0.27 20.54
N VAL A 44 15.35 0.80 21.14
CA VAL A 44 14.49 1.77 20.47
C VAL A 44 15.30 2.97 20.00
N LYS A 45 15.07 3.42 18.78
CA LYS A 45 15.69 4.62 18.20
C LYS A 45 15.48 5.85 19.09
N HIS A 46 16.46 6.76 19.08
CA HIS A 46 16.32 8.04 19.78
C HIS A 46 15.34 8.99 19.09
N MET A 47 15.28 8.93 17.76
CA MET A 47 14.36 9.72 16.94
C MET A 47 13.48 8.76 16.17
N LEU A 48 12.18 8.85 16.42
CA LEU A 48 11.16 8.02 15.79
C LEU A 48 10.56 8.80 14.62
N LEU A 49 10.79 8.32 13.41
CA LEU A 49 10.28 8.92 12.17
C LEU A 49 9.69 7.84 11.28
N GLY A 50 8.56 8.16 10.65
CA GLY A 50 7.86 7.30 9.72
C GLY A 50 6.36 7.46 9.82
N HIS A 51 5.63 6.78 8.94
CA HIS A 51 4.19 6.91 8.84
C HIS A 51 3.54 5.53 8.89
N TRP A 52 2.94 5.20 10.03
CA TRP A 52 2.25 3.93 10.20
C TRP A 52 0.87 3.92 9.51
N GLY A 53 0.17 5.06 9.52
CA GLY A 53 -1.26 5.14 9.19
C GLY A 53 -1.70 4.48 7.89
N THR A 54 -0.94 4.62 6.81
CA THR A 54 -1.23 4.00 5.51
C THR A 54 -0.49 2.67 5.30
N THR A 55 0.57 2.43 6.06
CA THR A 55 1.50 1.32 5.85
C THR A 55 0.85 -0.06 5.90
N PRO A 56 0.00 -0.41 6.89
CA PRO A 56 -0.62 -1.75 6.92
C PRO A 56 -1.53 -2.03 5.73
N GLY A 57 -2.25 -1.02 5.26
CA GLY A 57 -3.09 -1.14 4.06
C GLY A 57 -2.25 -1.31 2.80
N GLN A 58 -1.13 -0.60 2.66
CA GLN A 58 -0.22 -0.79 1.54
C GLN A 58 0.42 -2.19 1.55
N ASN A 59 0.88 -2.67 2.71
CA ASN A 59 1.39 -4.03 2.86
C ASN A 59 0.33 -5.09 2.50
N PHE A 60 -0.92 -4.85 2.89
CA PHE A 60 -2.04 -5.72 2.56
C PHE A 60 -2.30 -5.77 1.04
N ILE A 61 -2.34 -4.62 0.38
CA ILE A 61 -2.49 -4.52 -1.06
C ILE A 61 -1.35 -5.26 -1.76
N TYR A 62 -0.10 -4.99 -1.36
CA TYR A 62 1.09 -5.57 -1.96
C TYR A 62 1.10 -7.11 -1.88
N ALA A 63 0.77 -7.69 -0.73
CA ALA A 63 0.68 -9.14 -0.54
C ALA A 63 -0.34 -9.77 -1.52
N HIS A 64 -1.47 -9.11 -1.74
CA HIS A 64 -2.49 -9.58 -2.67
C HIS A 64 -2.15 -9.37 -4.14
N LEU A 65 -1.41 -8.30 -4.48
CA LEU A 65 -0.89 -8.11 -5.84
C LEU A 65 0.12 -9.20 -6.19
N ASN A 66 1.03 -9.56 -5.28
CA ASN A 66 1.92 -10.71 -5.46
C ASN A 66 1.17 -12.01 -5.73
N ARG A 67 0.01 -12.21 -5.07
CA ARG A 67 -0.84 -13.38 -5.34
C ARG A 67 -1.36 -13.40 -6.78
N VAL A 68 -1.91 -12.29 -7.28
CA VAL A 68 -2.49 -12.26 -8.63
C VAL A 68 -1.41 -12.26 -9.71
N ILE A 69 -0.26 -11.60 -9.49
CA ILE A 69 0.89 -11.66 -10.39
C ILE A 69 1.28 -13.13 -10.62
N ARG A 70 1.47 -13.90 -9.56
CA ARG A 70 1.85 -15.32 -9.64
C ARG A 70 0.73 -16.22 -10.17
N LYS A 71 -0.53 -15.90 -9.86
CA LYS A 71 -1.68 -16.70 -10.30
C LYS A 71 -1.92 -16.58 -11.80
N TYR A 72 -1.74 -15.39 -12.36
CA TYR A 72 -2.13 -15.07 -13.72
C TYR A 72 -0.95 -14.77 -14.65
N ASP A 73 0.29 -14.86 -14.13
CA ASP A 73 1.54 -14.54 -14.84
C ASP A 73 1.49 -13.13 -15.45
N LEU A 74 1.35 -12.12 -14.58
CA LEU A 74 1.11 -10.74 -14.99
C LEU A 74 2.40 -9.92 -14.99
N ASP A 75 2.57 -9.09 -16.02
CA ASP A 75 3.50 -7.97 -16.01
C ASP A 75 2.85 -6.81 -15.23
N MET A 76 3.37 -6.51 -14.03
CA MET A 76 2.75 -5.53 -13.16
C MET A 76 3.78 -4.61 -12.50
N ILE A 77 3.45 -3.32 -12.46
CA ILE A 77 4.15 -2.30 -11.66
C ILE A 77 3.25 -1.89 -10.49
N TYR A 78 3.84 -1.75 -9.30
CA TYR A 78 3.19 -1.20 -8.12
C TYR A 78 3.60 0.27 -7.94
N VAL A 79 2.65 1.17 -7.83
CA VAL A 79 2.87 2.60 -7.54
C VAL A 79 2.24 2.96 -6.20
N ALA A 80 3.07 3.43 -5.28
CA ALA A 80 2.65 3.87 -3.94
C ALA A 80 2.34 5.37 -3.94
N GLY A 81 1.12 5.77 -4.30
CA GLY A 81 0.69 7.17 -4.27
C GLY A 81 0.83 7.80 -2.89
N PRO A 82 0.32 7.20 -1.79
CA PRO A 82 0.63 7.69 -0.45
C PRO A 82 2.07 7.32 -0.06
N GLY A 83 3.04 7.98 -0.69
CA GLY A 83 4.46 7.67 -0.61
C GLY A 83 5.07 7.81 0.78
N HIS A 84 4.38 8.49 1.71
CA HIS A 84 4.75 8.48 3.13
C HIS A 84 4.64 7.06 3.75
N GLY A 85 4.00 6.10 3.10
CA GLY A 85 4.09 4.68 3.43
C GLY A 85 5.40 4.00 2.99
N GLY A 86 6.51 4.74 2.90
CA GLY A 86 7.83 4.23 2.54
C GLY A 86 8.26 2.97 3.29
N PRO A 87 7.96 2.80 4.60
CA PRO A 87 8.27 1.55 5.29
C PRO A 87 7.68 0.30 4.63
N ALA A 88 6.49 0.42 4.02
CA ALA A 88 5.87 -0.69 3.30
C ALA A 88 6.67 -1.04 2.04
N VAL A 89 7.04 -0.05 1.23
CA VAL A 89 7.77 -0.28 -0.03
C VAL A 89 9.12 -0.94 0.25
N VAL A 90 9.88 -0.40 1.22
CA VAL A 90 11.17 -0.96 1.65
C VAL A 90 11.01 -2.36 2.23
N GLY A 91 10.03 -2.57 3.12
CA GLY A 91 9.79 -3.86 3.75
C GLY A 91 9.45 -4.95 2.74
N ASN A 92 8.61 -4.66 1.76
CA ASN A 92 8.20 -5.62 0.74
C ASN A 92 9.37 -5.96 -0.21
N THR A 93 10.12 -4.97 -0.70
CA THR A 93 11.31 -5.22 -1.54
C THR A 93 12.39 -6.02 -0.82
N TYR A 94 12.53 -5.83 0.49
CA TYR A 94 13.41 -6.67 1.30
C TYR A 94 12.92 -8.11 1.43
N LEU A 95 11.62 -8.32 1.68
CA LEU A 95 11.03 -9.66 1.78
C LEU A 95 11.15 -10.45 0.47
N GLU A 96 11.06 -9.79 -0.67
CA GLU A 96 11.24 -10.39 -1.99
C GLU A 96 12.69 -10.75 -2.32
N GLY A 97 13.64 -10.18 -1.60
CA GLY A 97 15.08 -10.37 -1.84
C GLY A 97 15.70 -9.30 -2.74
N THR A 98 14.92 -8.58 -3.54
CA THR A 98 15.41 -7.56 -4.47
C THR A 98 16.26 -6.49 -3.78
N TYR A 99 15.89 -6.09 -2.57
CA TYR A 99 16.66 -5.12 -1.79
C TYR A 99 18.08 -5.61 -1.52
N SER A 100 18.23 -6.88 -1.13
CA SER A 100 19.53 -7.50 -0.81
C SER A 100 20.35 -7.83 -2.06
N GLU A 101 19.70 -8.05 -3.21
CA GLU A 101 20.38 -8.22 -4.50
C GLU A 101 21.10 -6.94 -4.93
N ILE A 102 20.48 -5.79 -4.74
CA ILE A 102 21.05 -4.49 -5.10
C ILE A 102 22.00 -3.96 -4.01
N TYR A 103 21.69 -4.21 -2.75
CA TYR A 103 22.46 -3.81 -1.59
C TYR A 103 22.94 -5.04 -0.79
N PRO A 104 23.96 -5.77 -1.21
CA PRO A 104 24.38 -7.03 -0.57
C PRO A 104 24.80 -6.91 0.89
N ASN A 105 25.17 -5.71 1.33
CA ASN A 105 25.47 -5.42 2.73
C ASN A 105 24.22 -5.39 3.64
N ILE A 106 23.03 -5.39 3.05
CA ILE A 106 21.72 -5.53 3.72
C ILE A 106 21.19 -6.91 3.38
N SER A 107 21.85 -7.93 3.92
CA SER A 107 21.53 -9.34 3.67
C SER A 107 20.20 -9.76 4.29
N GLN A 108 19.62 -10.86 3.80
CA GLN A 108 18.39 -11.45 4.38
C GLN A 108 18.71 -12.31 5.61
N ASP A 109 19.36 -11.70 6.59
CA ASP A 109 19.69 -12.28 7.90
C ASP A 109 19.53 -11.21 9.00
N GLU A 110 19.82 -11.58 10.26
CA GLU A 110 19.67 -10.68 11.39
C GLU A 110 20.54 -9.41 11.27
N ALA A 111 21.76 -9.55 10.80
CA ALA A 111 22.69 -8.43 10.64
C ALA A 111 22.24 -7.47 9.53
N GLY A 112 21.75 -8.01 8.41
CA GLY A 112 21.18 -7.23 7.32
C GLY A 112 19.86 -6.57 7.72
N LEU A 113 19.02 -7.28 8.46
CA LEU A 113 17.77 -6.73 8.99
C LEU A 113 18.01 -5.56 9.95
N GLN A 114 19.01 -5.68 10.82
CA GLN A 114 19.40 -4.60 11.70
C GLN A 114 19.84 -3.36 10.90
N LYS A 115 20.64 -3.54 9.85
CA LYS A 115 21.05 -2.44 8.98
C LYS A 115 19.88 -1.81 8.24
N LEU A 116 18.93 -2.63 7.77
CA LEU A 116 17.70 -2.16 7.14
C LEU A 116 16.92 -1.23 8.07
N PHE A 117 16.77 -1.62 9.33
CA PHE A 117 16.08 -0.81 10.32
C PHE A 117 16.86 0.48 10.64
N LEU A 118 18.18 0.38 10.84
CA LEU A 118 19.02 1.53 11.21
C LEU A 118 19.04 2.62 10.14
N GLN A 119 19.13 2.25 8.86
CA GLN A 119 19.25 3.22 7.77
C GLN A 119 17.97 4.02 7.50
N PHE A 120 16.80 3.49 7.92
CA PHE A 120 15.53 4.12 7.63
C PHE A 120 15.38 5.45 8.37
N SER A 121 15.14 6.51 7.62
CA SER A 121 14.97 7.89 8.12
C SER A 121 16.15 8.38 8.98
N PHE A 122 17.36 7.97 8.61
CA PHE A 122 18.61 8.33 9.29
C PHE A 122 19.55 9.04 8.32
N PRO A 123 20.36 10.02 8.77
CA PRO A 123 21.32 10.71 7.91
C PRO A 123 22.29 9.74 7.21
N GLY A 124 22.37 9.79 5.90
CA GLY A 124 23.16 8.89 5.07
C GLY A 124 22.50 7.54 4.78
N GLY A 125 21.29 7.33 5.28
CA GLY A 125 20.44 6.18 4.95
C GLY A 125 19.40 6.50 3.88
N ILE A 126 18.22 5.90 4.01
CA ILE A 126 17.08 6.12 3.09
C ILE A 126 16.05 7.05 3.69
N PRO A 127 15.31 7.84 2.89
CA PRO A 127 14.26 8.71 3.39
C PRO A 127 13.04 7.92 3.91
N SER A 128 12.19 8.61 4.67
CA SER A 128 10.97 8.02 5.25
C SER A 128 9.84 7.79 4.23
N HIS A 129 9.93 8.37 3.05
CA HIS A 129 8.99 8.26 1.95
C HIS A 129 9.54 7.33 0.87
N ALA A 130 8.65 6.82 0.01
CA ALA A 130 9.07 6.08 -1.18
C ALA A 130 10.02 6.93 -2.01
N SER A 131 11.16 6.35 -2.40
CA SER A 131 12.26 7.08 -3.01
C SER A 131 13.05 6.19 -3.98
N PRO A 132 13.82 6.78 -4.90
CA PRO A 132 14.61 6.04 -5.88
C PRO A 132 15.67 5.11 -5.28
N GLU A 133 16.09 5.33 -4.04
CA GLU A 133 17.02 4.45 -3.32
C GLU A 133 16.43 3.07 -3.04
N THR A 134 15.10 2.95 -2.99
CA THR A 134 14.45 1.64 -2.92
C THR A 134 14.47 0.97 -4.29
N PRO A 135 15.06 -0.23 -4.43
CA PRO A 135 15.20 -0.90 -5.71
C PRO A 135 13.87 -1.03 -6.48
N GLY A 136 13.90 -0.69 -7.76
CA GLY A 136 12.73 -0.74 -8.64
C GLY A 136 11.76 0.44 -8.51
N SER A 137 12.02 1.41 -7.63
CA SER A 137 11.16 2.60 -7.51
C SER A 137 11.26 3.49 -8.75
N ILE A 138 10.10 3.79 -9.34
CA ILE A 138 9.96 4.70 -10.50
C ILE A 138 9.17 5.96 -10.16
N HIS A 139 8.61 6.03 -8.97
CA HIS A 139 7.79 7.13 -8.49
C HIS A 139 8.30 7.60 -7.13
N GLU A 140 8.61 8.88 -7.05
CA GLU A 140 9.02 9.53 -5.81
C GLU A 140 7.78 9.94 -5.01
N GLY A 141 7.71 9.50 -3.76
CA GLY A 141 6.50 9.61 -2.94
C GLY A 141 6.40 10.87 -2.07
N GLY A 142 7.32 11.82 -2.20
CA GLY A 142 7.33 13.07 -1.43
C GLY A 142 6.25 14.06 -1.88
N GLU A 143 5.92 14.06 -3.16
CA GLU A 143 4.88 14.91 -3.74
C GLU A 143 3.59 14.13 -4.01
N LEU A 144 2.49 14.57 -3.42
CA LEU A 144 1.17 13.94 -3.62
C LEU A 144 0.48 14.46 -4.88
N GLY A 145 -0.27 13.58 -5.55
CA GLY A 145 -1.17 13.92 -6.63
C GLY A 145 -0.72 13.49 -8.03
N TYR A 146 0.46 12.95 -8.19
CA TYR A 146 1.02 12.60 -9.50
C TYR A 146 1.02 11.09 -9.79
N SER A 147 0.77 10.25 -8.78
CA SER A 147 0.85 8.78 -8.89
C SER A 147 0.00 8.22 -10.04
N LEU A 148 -1.23 8.70 -10.16
CA LEU A 148 -2.14 8.24 -11.20
C LEU A 148 -1.70 8.68 -12.60
N SER A 149 -1.22 9.92 -12.75
CA SER A 149 -0.68 10.42 -14.03
C SER A 149 0.57 9.65 -14.46
N HIS A 150 1.49 9.38 -13.53
CA HIS A 150 2.68 8.56 -13.80
C HIS A 150 2.29 7.14 -14.22
N SER A 151 1.29 6.57 -13.56
CA SER A 151 0.77 5.24 -13.88
C SER A 151 0.19 5.18 -15.30
N PHE A 152 -0.56 6.20 -15.72
CA PHE A 152 -1.05 6.30 -17.09
C PHE A 152 0.07 6.46 -18.10
N GLY A 153 1.09 7.28 -17.78
CA GLY A 153 2.26 7.42 -18.64
C GLY A 153 3.01 6.10 -18.86
N ALA A 154 3.06 5.23 -17.86
CA ALA A 154 3.75 3.95 -17.95
C ALA A 154 3.00 2.92 -18.82
N VAL A 155 1.68 2.99 -18.95
CA VAL A 155 0.88 1.99 -19.68
C VAL A 155 0.67 2.35 -21.15
N PHE A 156 0.91 3.59 -21.58
CA PHE A 156 0.83 3.94 -22.99
C PHE A 156 1.83 3.14 -23.81
N ASP A 157 1.39 2.56 -24.93
CA ASP A 157 2.17 1.71 -25.83
C ASP A 157 2.78 0.43 -25.16
N ASN A 158 2.29 0.05 -23.98
CA ASN A 158 2.71 -1.15 -23.26
C ASN A 158 1.51 -2.08 -23.04
N PRO A 159 1.04 -2.81 -24.05
CA PRO A 159 -0.25 -3.47 -24.08
C PRO A 159 -0.45 -4.52 -22.98
N ASP A 160 0.61 -5.16 -22.48
CA ASP A 160 0.53 -6.24 -21.51
C ASP A 160 0.74 -5.76 -20.06
N LEU A 161 1.15 -4.49 -19.90
CA LEU A 161 1.46 -3.93 -18.60
C LEU A 161 0.19 -3.56 -17.82
N ILE A 162 0.13 -3.99 -16.57
CA ILE A 162 -0.82 -3.50 -15.56
C ILE A 162 -0.07 -2.64 -14.55
N VAL A 163 -0.49 -1.40 -14.35
CA VAL A 163 0.03 -0.57 -13.26
C VAL A 163 -1.01 -0.51 -12.14
N ALA A 164 -0.72 -1.21 -11.05
CA ALA A 164 -1.51 -1.12 -9.81
C ALA A 164 -1.11 0.15 -9.05
N CYS A 165 -1.96 1.16 -9.10
CA CYS A 165 -1.72 2.46 -8.49
C CYS A 165 -2.52 2.60 -7.20
N VAL A 166 -1.85 2.57 -6.06
CA VAL A 166 -2.49 2.91 -4.78
C VAL A 166 -2.66 4.43 -4.73
N VAL A 167 -3.88 4.87 -4.52
CA VAL A 167 -4.24 6.28 -4.34
C VAL A 167 -4.71 6.46 -2.90
N GLY A 168 -4.04 7.31 -2.12
CA GLY A 168 -4.53 7.70 -0.80
C GLY A 168 -5.75 8.61 -0.90
N ASP A 169 -6.69 8.46 0.02
CA ASP A 169 -7.89 9.32 0.05
C ASP A 169 -7.58 10.80 0.28
N GLY A 170 -6.51 11.12 1.03
CA GLY A 170 -6.00 12.48 1.14
C GLY A 170 -5.29 12.98 -0.13
N GLU A 171 -4.59 12.08 -0.84
CA GLU A 171 -3.99 12.37 -2.14
C GLU A 171 -5.06 12.64 -3.21
N ALA A 172 -6.18 11.92 -3.15
CA ALA A 172 -7.29 12.06 -4.07
C ALA A 172 -7.91 13.47 -4.09
N GLU A 173 -7.70 14.27 -3.04
CA GLU A 173 -8.16 15.66 -2.94
C GLU A 173 -7.24 16.67 -3.61
N THR A 174 -6.02 16.28 -4.00
CA THR A 174 -5.08 17.19 -4.67
C THR A 174 -5.56 17.51 -6.08
N GLY A 175 -5.31 18.74 -6.54
CA GLY A 175 -5.74 19.18 -7.87
C GLY A 175 -5.26 18.26 -9.00
N PRO A 176 -3.95 17.91 -9.06
CA PRO A 176 -3.44 17.01 -10.09
C PRO A 176 -4.13 15.64 -10.10
N LEU A 177 -4.34 15.02 -8.94
CA LEU A 177 -4.97 13.70 -8.88
C LEU A 177 -6.46 13.75 -9.18
N ALA A 178 -7.16 14.78 -8.69
CA ALA A 178 -8.59 14.97 -8.97
C ALA A 178 -8.88 15.06 -10.49
N THR A 179 -7.96 15.62 -11.27
CA THR A 179 -8.06 15.65 -12.73
C THR A 179 -7.58 14.36 -13.38
N ALA A 180 -6.59 13.69 -12.80
CA ALA A 180 -6.02 12.46 -13.36
C ALA A 180 -7.00 11.27 -13.41
N TRP A 181 -8.06 11.25 -12.61
CA TRP A 181 -9.13 10.25 -12.71
C TRP A 181 -9.75 10.15 -14.10
N HIS A 182 -9.69 11.22 -14.90
CA HIS A 182 -10.20 11.26 -16.27
C HIS A 182 -9.28 10.60 -17.30
N SER A 183 -8.01 10.29 -16.95
CA SER A 183 -7.00 9.81 -17.90
C SER A 183 -7.31 8.43 -18.48
N ASN A 184 -8.18 7.65 -17.84
CA ASN A 184 -8.71 6.41 -18.41
C ASN A 184 -9.40 6.59 -19.78
N LYS A 185 -9.74 7.81 -20.15
CA LYS A 185 -10.38 8.15 -21.43
C LYS A 185 -9.41 8.26 -22.59
N PHE A 186 -8.11 8.29 -22.28
CA PHE A 186 -7.03 8.33 -23.30
C PHE A 186 -6.46 6.94 -23.62
N LEU A 187 -6.82 5.91 -22.83
CA LEU A 187 -6.36 4.54 -23.07
C LEU A 187 -7.07 3.93 -24.27
N ASP A 188 -6.28 3.40 -25.19
CA ASP A 188 -6.76 2.49 -26.23
C ASP A 188 -6.60 1.04 -25.75
N PRO A 189 -7.70 0.30 -25.53
CA PRO A 189 -7.61 -1.07 -25.03
C PRO A 189 -6.95 -2.06 -26.02
N ALA A 190 -6.74 -1.66 -27.27
CA ALA A 190 -6.06 -2.49 -28.26
C ALA A 190 -4.53 -2.41 -28.15
N THR A 191 -3.99 -1.22 -27.86
CA THR A 191 -2.54 -0.94 -27.95
C THR A 191 -1.89 -0.60 -26.62
N ASP A 192 -2.70 -0.14 -25.64
CA ASP A 192 -2.20 0.25 -24.34
C ASP A 192 -2.39 -0.85 -23.30
N GLY A 193 -1.62 -0.75 -22.21
CA GLY A 193 -1.87 -1.47 -20.98
C GLY A 193 -3.01 -0.88 -20.19
N VAL A 194 -3.02 -1.12 -18.88
CA VAL A 194 -4.09 -0.64 -18.01
C VAL A 194 -3.57 -0.15 -16.66
N VAL A 195 -4.18 0.91 -16.15
CA VAL A 195 -4.04 1.31 -14.75
C VAL A 195 -5.17 0.66 -13.94
N LEU A 196 -4.81 -0.05 -12.88
CA LEU A 196 -5.73 -0.54 -11.85
C LEU A 196 -5.60 0.35 -10.61
N PRO A 197 -6.44 1.38 -10.44
CA PRO A 197 -6.41 2.20 -9.24
C PRO A 197 -6.94 1.42 -8.05
N ILE A 198 -6.27 1.56 -6.91
CA ILE A 198 -6.70 1.04 -5.61
C ILE A 198 -6.81 2.24 -4.67
N LEU A 199 -8.02 2.77 -4.51
CA LEU A 199 -8.27 3.86 -3.57
C LEU A 199 -8.21 3.30 -2.15
N HIS A 200 -7.17 3.69 -1.39
CA HIS A 200 -7.04 3.36 0.02
C HIS A 200 -7.78 4.41 0.86
N LEU A 201 -9.04 4.11 1.14
CA LEU A 201 -9.95 4.96 1.91
C LEU A 201 -9.82 4.62 3.40
N ASN A 202 -8.89 5.28 4.09
CA ASN A 202 -8.70 5.12 5.54
C ASN A 202 -9.33 6.25 6.37
N GLY A 203 -9.91 7.25 5.74
CA GLY A 203 -10.74 8.27 6.33
C GLY A 203 -10.04 9.54 6.78
N TYR A 204 -8.71 9.57 6.88
CA TYR A 204 -8.01 10.70 7.49
C TYR A 204 -6.75 11.12 6.73
N LYS A 205 -6.54 12.43 6.66
CA LYS A 205 -5.26 13.10 6.37
C LYS A 205 -4.37 13.13 7.62
N ILE A 206 -3.47 14.10 7.71
CA ILE A 206 -2.56 14.29 8.85
C ILE A 206 -3.34 14.56 10.14
N ALA A 207 -4.36 15.42 10.08
CA ALA A 207 -5.11 15.87 11.25
C ALA A 207 -6.63 15.91 11.05
N ASN A 208 -7.11 15.77 9.83
CA ASN A 208 -8.52 15.96 9.48
C ASN A 208 -9.06 14.77 8.67
N PRO A 209 -10.38 14.49 8.74
CA PRO A 209 -11.04 13.59 7.82
C PRO A 209 -10.88 14.06 6.37
N THR A 210 -10.82 13.09 5.45
CA THR A 210 -10.77 13.36 4.01
C THR A 210 -12.17 13.72 3.47
N VAL A 211 -12.24 14.38 2.31
CA VAL A 211 -13.51 14.68 1.64
C VAL A 211 -14.24 13.38 1.29
N LEU A 212 -13.53 12.38 0.76
CA LEU A 212 -14.13 11.10 0.37
C LEU A 212 -14.67 10.30 1.55
N ALA A 213 -14.17 10.54 2.78
CA ALA A 213 -14.72 9.94 3.99
C ALA A 213 -15.92 10.69 4.57
N ARG A 214 -16.27 11.86 4.02
CA ARG A 214 -17.40 12.68 4.47
C ARG A 214 -18.65 12.48 3.63
N ILE A 215 -18.54 11.87 2.46
CA ILE A 215 -19.65 11.57 1.56
C ILE A 215 -20.14 10.14 1.80
N THR A 216 -21.37 9.85 1.39
CA THR A 216 -21.91 8.49 1.50
C THR A 216 -21.22 7.55 0.50
N ARG A 217 -21.35 6.25 0.73
CA ARG A 217 -20.86 5.24 -0.22
C ARG A 217 -21.49 5.40 -1.59
N GLU A 218 -22.79 5.65 -1.63
CA GLU A 218 -23.56 5.85 -2.86
C GLU A 218 -23.07 7.07 -3.65
N GLU A 219 -22.78 8.17 -2.96
CA GLU A 219 -22.23 9.39 -3.57
C GLU A 219 -20.81 9.14 -4.11
N LEU A 220 -19.94 8.45 -3.35
CA LEU A 220 -18.62 8.06 -3.81
C LEU A 220 -18.69 7.14 -5.03
N GLU A 221 -19.59 6.17 -5.03
CA GLU A 221 -19.80 5.29 -6.19
C GLU A 221 -20.23 6.06 -7.43
N GLN A 222 -21.17 7.00 -7.28
CA GLN A 222 -21.61 7.85 -8.38
C GLN A 222 -20.47 8.71 -8.93
N LEU A 223 -19.64 9.27 -8.06
CA LEU A 223 -18.47 10.06 -8.44
C LEU A 223 -17.47 9.21 -9.25
N LEU A 224 -17.09 8.04 -8.76
CA LEU A 224 -16.13 7.15 -9.43
C LEU A 224 -16.70 6.62 -10.76
N ARG A 225 -18.00 6.28 -10.81
CA ARG A 225 -18.68 5.91 -12.05
C ARG A 225 -18.74 7.06 -13.04
N GLY A 226 -18.91 8.30 -12.58
CA GLY A 226 -18.86 9.51 -13.41
C GLY A 226 -17.50 9.73 -14.05
N TYR A 227 -16.43 9.39 -13.35
CA TYR A 227 -15.07 9.38 -13.91
C TYR A 227 -14.84 8.27 -14.95
N GLY A 228 -15.70 7.26 -15.04
CA GLY A 228 -15.59 6.16 -16.00
C GLY A 228 -15.01 4.89 -15.41
N TRP A 229 -15.03 4.75 -14.09
CA TRP A 229 -14.58 3.55 -13.38
C TRP A 229 -15.72 2.62 -13.00
N THR A 230 -15.38 1.36 -12.73
CA THR A 230 -16.25 0.36 -12.11
C THR A 230 -15.67 0.00 -10.74
N PRO A 231 -16.12 0.65 -9.65
CA PRO A 231 -15.57 0.41 -8.33
C PRO A 231 -15.98 -0.94 -7.76
N ILE A 232 -15.03 -1.67 -7.22
CA ILE A 232 -15.18 -2.91 -6.46
C ILE A 232 -14.76 -2.62 -5.02
N TYR A 233 -15.67 -2.83 -4.06
CA TYR A 233 -15.44 -2.46 -2.67
C TYR A 233 -14.90 -3.64 -1.86
N VAL A 234 -13.87 -3.35 -1.04
CA VAL A 234 -13.31 -4.22 -0.01
C VAL A 234 -13.34 -3.42 1.29
N GLU A 235 -14.22 -3.77 2.22
CA GLU A 235 -14.53 -2.95 3.39
C GLU A 235 -14.53 -3.77 4.67
N GLY A 236 -13.86 -3.28 5.71
CA GLY A 236 -13.86 -3.92 7.02
C GLY A 236 -12.54 -3.78 7.76
N HIS A 237 -12.37 -4.64 8.77
CA HIS A 237 -11.19 -4.63 9.65
C HIS A 237 -10.76 -6.04 10.12
N GLU A 238 -11.61 -7.06 9.94
CA GLU A 238 -11.25 -8.42 10.32
C GLU A 238 -10.34 -9.05 9.26
N PRO A 239 -9.08 -9.40 9.59
CA PRO A 239 -8.07 -9.81 8.61
C PRO A 239 -8.53 -10.94 7.69
N ALA A 240 -9.05 -12.03 8.22
CA ALA A 240 -9.44 -13.18 7.42
C ALA A 240 -10.54 -12.85 6.40
N LEU A 241 -11.54 -12.06 6.80
CA LEU A 241 -12.63 -11.62 5.92
C LEU A 241 -12.11 -10.64 4.86
N MET A 242 -11.20 -9.75 5.25
CA MET A 242 -10.59 -8.79 4.33
C MET A 242 -9.70 -9.48 3.29
N HIS A 243 -8.94 -10.52 3.67
CA HIS A 243 -8.16 -11.31 2.72
C HIS A 243 -9.05 -11.98 1.67
N GLU A 244 -10.15 -12.61 2.07
CA GLU A 244 -11.11 -13.21 1.14
C GLU A 244 -11.75 -12.17 0.21
N ALA A 245 -12.20 -11.04 0.76
CA ALA A 245 -12.80 -9.98 -0.02
C ALA A 245 -11.82 -9.39 -1.05
N MET A 246 -10.57 -9.13 -0.64
CA MET A 246 -9.54 -8.58 -1.52
C MET A 246 -9.13 -9.58 -2.61
N ALA A 247 -9.01 -10.86 -2.27
CA ALA A 247 -8.72 -11.89 -3.24
C ALA A 247 -9.81 -11.97 -4.33
N THR A 248 -11.07 -11.94 -3.92
CA THR A 248 -12.22 -11.95 -4.82
C THR A 248 -12.28 -10.69 -5.68
N ALA A 249 -12.05 -9.52 -5.08
CA ALA A 249 -12.05 -8.23 -5.78
C ALA A 249 -10.96 -8.16 -6.85
N LEU A 250 -9.73 -8.56 -6.52
CA LEU A 250 -8.62 -8.57 -7.48
C LEU A 250 -8.84 -9.58 -8.60
N ASP A 251 -9.29 -10.80 -8.29
CA ASP A 251 -9.59 -11.80 -9.34
C ASP A 251 -10.66 -11.25 -10.30
N SER A 252 -11.71 -10.63 -9.77
CA SER A 252 -12.74 -9.99 -10.59
C SER A 252 -12.19 -8.84 -11.43
N ALA A 253 -11.32 -8.00 -10.87
CA ALA A 253 -10.72 -6.88 -11.59
C ALA A 253 -9.83 -7.38 -12.75
N ILE A 254 -8.97 -8.36 -12.50
CA ILE A 254 -8.10 -8.94 -13.53
C ILE A 254 -8.92 -9.59 -14.65
N GLU A 255 -9.97 -10.32 -14.30
CA GLU A 255 -10.86 -10.93 -15.31
C GLU A 255 -11.55 -9.86 -16.17
N GLN A 256 -12.05 -8.78 -15.58
CA GLN A 256 -12.65 -7.66 -16.33
C GLN A 256 -11.62 -7.02 -17.28
N ILE A 257 -10.37 -6.80 -16.82
CA ILE A 257 -9.29 -6.26 -17.65
C ILE A 257 -9.03 -7.18 -18.85
N LYS A 258 -8.88 -8.49 -18.62
CA LYS A 258 -8.67 -9.47 -19.69
C LYS A 258 -9.78 -9.43 -20.71
N GLN A 259 -11.04 -9.41 -20.28
CA GLN A 259 -12.20 -9.35 -21.17
C GLN A 259 -12.25 -8.06 -22.00
N ILE A 260 -11.87 -6.92 -21.42
CA ILE A 260 -11.78 -5.65 -22.14
C ILE A 260 -10.73 -5.72 -23.25
N HIS A 261 -9.51 -6.17 -22.91
CA HIS A 261 -8.43 -6.30 -23.89
C HIS A 261 -8.77 -7.34 -24.97
N GLU A 262 -9.32 -8.49 -24.60
CA GLU A 262 -9.72 -9.52 -25.57
C GLU A 262 -10.75 -9.00 -26.58
N ARG A 263 -11.78 -8.29 -26.13
CA ARG A 263 -12.77 -7.69 -27.01
C ARG A 263 -12.15 -6.69 -27.99
N ALA A 264 -11.28 -5.82 -27.48
CA ALA A 264 -10.62 -4.82 -28.32
C ALA A 264 -9.65 -5.47 -29.33
N ARG A 265 -8.78 -6.36 -28.88
CA ARG A 265 -7.68 -6.93 -29.67
C ARG A 265 -8.13 -8.02 -30.62
N THR A 266 -9.10 -8.85 -30.21
CA THR A 266 -9.54 -10.00 -30.99
C THR A 266 -10.80 -9.72 -31.80
N HIS A 267 -11.71 -8.90 -31.27
CA HIS A 267 -13.00 -8.62 -31.89
C HIS A 267 -13.10 -7.22 -32.50
N GLY A 268 -12.07 -6.38 -32.34
CA GLY A 268 -12.04 -5.01 -32.86
C GLY A 268 -13.04 -4.07 -32.17
N ASP A 269 -13.50 -4.40 -30.97
CA ASP A 269 -14.38 -3.53 -30.17
C ASP A 269 -13.60 -2.38 -29.56
N LEU A 270 -13.63 -1.23 -30.20
CA LEU A 270 -12.98 0.00 -29.75
C LEU A 270 -13.91 0.88 -28.92
N THR A 271 -15.04 0.36 -28.45
CA THR A 271 -15.91 1.08 -27.52
C THR A 271 -15.15 1.39 -26.24
N ARG A 272 -15.12 2.67 -25.85
CA ARG A 272 -14.42 3.08 -24.63
C ARG A 272 -14.93 2.32 -23.42
N PRO A 273 -14.08 1.51 -22.77
CA PRO A 273 -14.51 0.68 -21.66
C PRO A 273 -14.67 1.49 -20.37
N ARG A 274 -15.37 0.89 -19.41
CA ARG A 274 -15.29 1.26 -18.00
C ARG A 274 -14.33 0.31 -17.31
N TRP A 275 -13.17 0.83 -16.94
CA TRP A 275 -12.14 0.03 -16.29
C TRP A 275 -12.48 -0.28 -14.83
N PRO A 276 -12.10 -1.45 -14.30
CA PRO A 276 -12.27 -1.73 -12.89
C PRO A 276 -11.34 -0.88 -12.03
N MET A 277 -11.75 -0.62 -10.81
CA MET A 277 -10.91 -0.09 -9.74
C MET A 277 -11.32 -0.71 -8.40
N ILE A 278 -10.43 -0.70 -7.41
CA ILE A 278 -10.73 -1.19 -6.07
C ILE A 278 -10.85 0.00 -5.11
N VAL A 279 -11.82 -0.07 -4.21
CA VAL A 279 -11.92 0.82 -3.04
C VAL A 279 -11.66 -0.03 -1.81
N LEU A 280 -10.47 0.10 -1.23
CA LEU A 280 -10.11 -0.53 0.03
C LEU A 280 -10.45 0.41 1.18
N ASN A 281 -11.51 0.12 1.89
CA ASN A 281 -11.92 0.84 3.10
C ASN A 281 -11.49 0.06 4.33
N SER A 282 -10.42 0.51 4.97
CA SER A 282 -9.84 -0.11 6.17
C SER A 282 -9.46 0.96 7.20
N PRO A 283 -9.36 0.62 8.50
CA PRO A 283 -8.97 1.59 9.52
C PRO A 283 -7.58 2.18 9.24
N LYS A 284 -7.42 3.48 9.45
CA LYS A 284 -6.10 4.11 9.43
C LYS A 284 -5.23 3.52 10.54
N GLY A 285 -4.02 3.08 10.20
CA GLY A 285 -3.12 2.42 11.14
C GLY A 285 -3.59 1.03 11.57
N TRP A 286 -4.33 0.35 10.72
CA TRP A 286 -4.87 -1.00 10.90
C TRP A 286 -3.84 -1.95 11.52
N THR A 287 -4.27 -2.77 12.49
CA THR A 287 -3.44 -3.67 13.31
C THR A 287 -2.41 -3.00 14.24
N GLY A 288 -2.42 -1.68 14.33
CA GLY A 288 -1.63 -0.95 15.32
C GLY A 288 -2.34 -0.91 16.69
N PRO A 289 -1.78 -0.13 17.63
CA PRO A 289 -2.41 0.04 18.94
C PRO A 289 -3.77 0.71 18.79
N LYS A 290 -4.80 0.14 19.40
CA LYS A 290 -6.14 0.73 19.37
C LYS A 290 -6.22 1.98 20.25
N TRP A 291 -5.51 1.97 21.37
CA TRP A 291 -5.49 3.05 22.35
C TRP A 291 -4.09 3.28 22.89
N VAL A 292 -3.70 4.53 23.04
CA VAL A 292 -2.47 4.97 23.72
C VAL A 292 -2.86 6.15 24.63
N ASP A 293 -2.50 6.10 25.90
CA ASP A 293 -2.78 7.14 26.90
C ASP A 293 -4.27 7.55 26.97
N GLY A 294 -5.17 6.59 26.82
CA GLY A 294 -6.61 6.84 26.81
C GLY A 294 -7.16 7.50 25.55
N LEU A 295 -6.34 7.69 24.53
CA LEU A 295 -6.75 8.24 23.23
C LEU A 295 -6.84 7.13 22.18
N GLN A 296 -7.90 7.13 21.39
CA GLN A 296 -8.04 6.22 20.27
C GLN A 296 -7.00 6.56 19.19
N ILE A 297 -6.26 5.55 18.73
CA ILE A 297 -5.22 5.63 17.70
C ILE A 297 -5.73 5.02 16.40
N GLU A 298 -5.89 3.68 16.36
CA GLU A 298 -6.38 3.01 15.16
C GLU A 298 -7.72 3.59 14.71
N GLY A 299 -7.86 3.83 13.40
CA GLY A 299 -9.05 4.41 12.81
C GLY A 299 -9.19 5.92 13.01
N THR A 300 -8.13 6.60 13.48
CA THR A 300 -8.12 8.05 13.62
C THR A 300 -6.85 8.69 13.02
N PHE A 301 -6.85 10.02 12.90
CA PHE A 301 -5.67 10.76 12.44
C PHE A 301 -4.42 10.54 13.30
N ARG A 302 -4.56 10.13 14.56
CA ARG A 302 -3.44 9.89 15.48
C ARG A 302 -2.54 8.73 15.05
N ALA A 303 -3.07 7.82 14.24
CA ALA A 303 -2.28 6.74 13.63
C ALA A 303 -1.39 7.22 12.45
N HIS A 304 -1.49 8.50 12.03
CA HIS A 304 -0.86 8.95 10.79
C HIS A 304 0.65 8.74 10.75
N GLN A 305 1.35 9.14 11.80
CA GLN A 305 2.82 9.05 11.88
C GLN A 305 3.26 7.90 12.80
N VAL A 306 3.71 8.22 13.99
CA VAL A 306 4.28 7.31 14.99
C VAL A 306 3.27 7.13 16.12
N PRO A 307 2.51 6.03 16.15
CA PRO A 307 1.43 5.83 17.14
C PRO A 307 1.92 5.82 18.59
N ILE A 308 3.12 5.29 18.84
CA ILE A 308 3.76 5.23 20.16
C ILE A 308 4.93 6.20 20.12
N SER A 309 4.67 7.46 20.44
CA SER A 309 5.61 8.56 20.18
C SER A 309 6.74 8.70 21.20
N ASP A 310 6.59 8.20 22.43
CA ASP A 310 7.59 8.43 23.48
C ASP A 310 7.80 7.20 24.40
N PRO A 311 8.36 6.11 23.88
CA PRO A 311 8.66 4.93 24.68
C PRO A 311 9.78 5.14 25.69
N ARG A 312 10.58 6.24 25.56
CA ARG A 312 11.66 6.57 26.48
C ARG A 312 11.17 7.24 27.75
N ALA A 313 10.22 8.14 27.65
CA ALA A 313 9.65 8.83 28.82
C ALA A 313 8.54 8.03 29.51
N HIS A 314 7.89 7.13 28.78
CA HIS A 314 6.73 6.39 29.28
C HIS A 314 6.97 4.86 29.22
N PRO A 315 7.26 4.20 30.35
CA PRO A 315 7.48 2.74 30.37
C PRO A 315 6.29 1.92 29.83
N GLY A 316 5.08 2.43 29.93
CA GLY A 316 3.89 1.81 29.32
C GLY A 316 3.93 1.78 27.79
N HIS A 317 4.57 2.74 27.15
CA HIS A 317 4.74 2.77 25.69
C HIS A 317 5.71 1.70 25.20
N LEU A 318 6.79 1.44 25.95
CA LEU A 318 7.71 0.36 25.63
C LEU A 318 6.99 -1.00 25.65
N LYS A 319 6.12 -1.21 26.65
CA LYS A 319 5.34 -2.45 26.77
C LYS A 319 4.30 -2.61 25.65
N LEU A 320 3.79 -1.49 25.10
CA LEU A 320 2.86 -1.54 23.97
C LEU A 320 3.60 -1.81 22.65
N LEU A 321 4.87 -1.47 22.59
CA LEU A 321 5.72 -1.69 21.42
C LEU A 321 6.26 -3.13 21.38
N ASP A 322 6.53 -3.75 22.56
CA ASP A 322 6.98 -5.15 22.73
C ASP A 322 5.85 -6.14 22.39
#